data_4f34ea5f42adb5441f2ea6b9710b648f
#
_entry.id   4f34ea5f42adb5441f2ea6b9710b648f
#
_cell.length_a   1.000
_cell.length_b   1.000
_cell.length_c   1.000
_cell.angle_alpha   90.00
_cell.angle_beta   90.00
_cell.angle_gamma   90.00
#
_symmetry.space_group_name_H-M   'P 1'
#
loop_
_entity.id
_entity.type
_entity.pdbx_description
1 polymer ?
#
loop_
_entity_poly.entity_id
_entity_poly.type
_entity_poly.pdbx_seq_one_letter_code
_entity_poly.pdbx_strand_id
1 'polypeptide(L)'
;VDRLLYPKVFTNAKRYTADGVQNIHEFSDDDNLIIKGNNLLAISSLLAKYEGKIKLIYIDPPYNTNNDTFGYNDKFNRSSWLAFMKNRLEIAKQLLSDDGAIYVQLDYHQVHYAKVLMDEVFGEDNFQREIIWRIGWISGYKTKDNNWIRNHDTILFYSKNNATLDFKKYYIPKSDFKTIA
;
A
#
# COMPACT_ATOMS: atom_id res chain seq x y z
N VAL A 1 -7.38 -8.35 19.74
CA VAL A 1 -8.49 -7.38 19.69
C VAL A 1 -8.22 -6.27 20.70
N ASP A 2 -7.97 -6.57 22.00
CA ASP A 2 -7.81 -5.54 23.05
C ASP A 2 -6.67 -4.54 22.80
N ARG A 3 -5.59 -4.97 22.13
CA ARG A 3 -4.46 -4.07 21.81
C ARG A 3 -4.80 -3.00 20.77
N LEU A 4 -5.84 -3.17 19.98
CA LEU A 4 -6.29 -2.19 18.99
C LEU A 4 -7.31 -1.21 19.57
N LEU A 5 -7.99 -1.58 20.67
CA LEU A 5 -9.03 -0.77 21.30
C LEU A 5 -8.48 0.35 22.20
N TYR A 6 -7.24 0.23 22.66
CA TYR A 6 -6.64 1.26 23.50
C TYR A 6 -5.92 2.32 22.67
N PRO A 7 -6.09 3.60 23.02
CA PRO A 7 -5.35 4.69 22.37
C PRO A 7 -3.84 4.41 22.43
N LYS A 8 -3.17 4.51 21.28
CA LYS A 8 -1.71 4.41 21.22
C LYS A 8 -1.14 5.80 21.16
N VAL A 9 -0.04 6.01 21.87
CA VAL A 9 0.64 7.29 21.94
C VAL A 9 1.95 7.18 21.14
N PHE A 10 2.17 8.12 20.25
CA PHE A 10 3.46 8.27 19.60
C PHE A 10 4.45 8.85 20.59
N THR A 11 5.60 8.22 20.74
CA THR A 11 6.69 8.66 21.64
C THR A 11 7.90 9.09 20.81
N ASN A 12 8.77 9.90 21.39
CA ASN A 12 10.00 10.36 20.73
C ASN A 12 9.75 11.08 19.40
N ALA A 13 8.67 11.88 19.34
CA ALA A 13 8.35 12.64 18.16
C ALA A 13 9.36 13.76 17.92
N LYS A 14 9.84 13.87 16.68
CA LYS A 14 10.82 14.88 16.28
C LYS A 14 10.34 15.54 14.97
N ARG A 15 10.46 16.87 14.92
CA ARG A 15 10.24 17.62 13.67
C ARG A 15 11.59 17.96 13.06
N TYR A 16 11.75 17.64 11.79
CA TYR A 16 12.92 17.95 10.98
C TYR A 16 12.59 19.12 10.06
N THR A 17 13.35 20.19 10.17
CA THR A 17 13.22 21.39 9.33
C THR A 17 14.59 21.75 8.73
N ALA A 18 14.61 22.75 7.85
CA ALA A 18 15.88 23.28 7.33
C ALA A 18 16.80 23.83 8.44
N ASP A 19 16.20 24.30 9.55
CA ASP A 19 16.92 24.89 10.67
C ASP A 19 17.40 23.87 11.71
N GLY A 20 17.03 22.60 11.55
CA GLY A 20 17.47 21.52 12.42
C GLY A 20 16.37 20.60 12.93
N VAL A 21 16.64 19.92 14.07
CA VAL A 21 15.78 18.91 14.67
C VAL A 21 15.26 19.39 16.02
N GLN A 22 13.95 19.31 16.20
CA GLN A 22 13.27 19.72 17.43
C GLN A 22 12.46 18.54 18.00
N ASN A 23 12.47 18.34 19.31
CA ASN A 23 11.54 17.45 19.98
C ASN A 23 10.16 18.11 20.02
N ILE A 24 9.12 17.37 19.68
CA ILE A 24 7.75 17.85 19.68
C ILE A 24 6.85 16.92 20.47
N HIS A 25 5.74 17.42 20.96
CA HIS A 25 4.70 16.64 21.64
C HIS A 25 3.47 16.42 20.76
N GLU A 26 3.28 17.29 19.77
CA GLU A 26 2.15 17.26 18.85
C GLU A 26 2.63 17.56 17.42
N PHE A 27 1.95 17.00 16.45
CA PHE A 27 2.17 17.28 15.03
C PHE A 27 0.95 18.00 14.45
N SER A 28 1.19 18.88 13.49
CA SER A 28 0.13 19.62 12.78
C SER A 28 -0.36 18.84 11.54
N ASP A 29 -1.46 19.29 10.95
CA ASP A 29 -1.98 18.69 9.71
C ASP A 29 -1.12 19.01 8.49
N ASP A 30 -0.23 20.00 8.59
CA ASP A 30 0.74 20.36 7.55
C ASP A 30 2.04 19.55 7.62
N ASP A 31 2.24 18.76 8.67
CA ASP A 31 3.43 17.94 8.82
C ASP A 31 3.36 16.66 7.96
N ASN A 32 4.45 16.33 7.28
CA ASN A 32 4.66 15.02 6.70
C ASN A 32 5.15 14.06 7.79
N LEU A 33 4.51 12.90 7.95
CA LEU A 33 4.78 12.00 9.05
C LEU A 33 5.54 10.76 8.60
N ILE A 34 6.62 10.43 9.32
CA ILE A 34 7.29 9.12 9.26
C ILE A 34 7.10 8.44 10.61
N ILE A 35 6.34 7.34 10.62
CA ILE A 35 6.01 6.61 11.84
C ILE A 35 6.77 5.30 11.85
N LYS A 36 7.69 5.13 12.82
CA LYS A 36 8.46 3.90 13.03
C LYS A 36 7.82 3.05 14.10
N GLY A 37 7.54 1.78 13.80
CA GLY A 37 6.98 0.84 14.77
C GLY A 37 6.29 -0.35 14.12
N ASN A 38 5.55 -1.11 14.91
CA ASN A 38 4.67 -2.15 14.36
C ASN A 38 3.60 -1.50 13.48
N ASN A 39 3.58 -1.86 12.20
CA ASN A 39 2.71 -1.22 11.21
C ASN A 39 1.21 -1.27 11.61
N LEU A 40 0.71 -2.42 12.11
CA LEU A 40 -0.70 -2.54 12.50
C LEU A 40 -1.05 -1.60 13.67
N LEU A 41 -0.15 -1.45 14.64
CA LEU A 41 -0.34 -0.51 15.75
C LEU A 41 -0.24 0.93 15.27
N ALA A 42 0.69 1.22 14.36
CA ALA A 42 0.86 2.56 13.80
C ALA A 42 -0.40 3.02 13.05
N ILE A 43 -0.90 2.22 12.09
CA ILE A 43 -2.08 2.59 11.31
C ILE A 43 -3.35 2.66 12.17
N SER A 44 -3.52 1.77 13.17
CA SER A 44 -4.67 1.84 14.07
C SER A 44 -4.64 3.09 14.95
N SER A 45 -3.45 3.58 15.31
CA SER A 45 -3.32 4.83 16.07
C SER A 45 -3.72 6.07 15.29
N LEU A 46 -3.70 6.00 13.96
CA LEU A 46 -4.14 7.09 13.09
C LEU A 46 -5.67 7.23 13.03
N LEU A 47 -6.44 6.20 13.37
CA LEU A 47 -7.91 6.23 13.31
C LEU A 47 -8.48 7.38 14.15
N ALA A 48 -7.94 7.62 15.34
CA ALA A 48 -8.43 8.68 16.22
C ALA A 48 -8.47 10.09 15.55
N LYS A 49 -7.56 10.35 14.60
CA LYS A 49 -7.44 11.65 13.92
C LYS A 49 -7.90 11.61 12.46
N TYR A 50 -7.69 10.47 11.77
CA TYR A 50 -7.77 10.38 10.31
C TYR A 50 -8.83 9.39 9.80
N GLU A 51 -9.70 8.85 10.65
CA GLU A 51 -10.82 8.02 10.19
C GLU A 51 -11.67 8.79 9.16
N GLY A 52 -11.90 8.17 8.01
CA GLY A 52 -12.68 8.74 6.92
C GLY A 52 -12.06 9.98 6.23
N LYS A 53 -10.75 10.25 6.41
CA LYS A 53 -10.12 11.47 5.89
C LYS A 53 -9.02 11.22 4.86
N ILE A 54 -8.49 10.01 4.76
CA ILE A 54 -7.37 9.70 3.87
C ILE A 54 -7.86 9.55 2.44
N LYS A 55 -7.33 10.37 1.55
CA LYS A 55 -7.71 10.37 0.14
C LYS A 55 -7.07 9.23 -0.65
N LEU A 56 -5.83 8.87 -0.33
CA LEU A 56 -5.07 7.87 -1.05
C LEU A 56 -4.21 7.04 -0.09
N ILE A 57 -4.28 5.72 -0.27
CA ILE A 57 -3.39 4.77 0.39
C ILE A 57 -2.64 4.00 -0.69
N TYR A 58 -1.32 3.95 -0.60
CA TYR A 58 -0.47 3.11 -1.43
C TYR A 58 0.34 2.19 -0.52
N ILE A 59 0.28 0.88 -0.77
CA ILE A 59 1.03 -0.10 0.01
C ILE A 59 1.81 -1.05 -0.90
N ASP A 60 3.01 -1.38 -0.42
CA ASP A 60 3.91 -2.37 -1.00
C ASP A 60 4.25 -3.36 0.12
N PRO A 61 3.36 -4.36 0.39
CA PRO A 61 3.53 -5.30 1.49
C PRO A 61 4.56 -6.38 1.15
N PRO A 62 5.02 -7.19 2.12
CA PRO A 62 5.88 -8.34 1.86
C PRO A 62 5.25 -9.28 0.83
N TYR A 63 6.02 -9.64 -0.22
CA TYR A 63 5.54 -10.50 -1.32
C TYR A 63 5.55 -12.00 -0.99
N ASN A 64 6.06 -12.37 0.19
CA ASN A 64 6.15 -13.75 0.65
C ASN A 64 6.96 -14.64 -0.31
N THR A 65 8.10 -14.14 -0.76
CA THR A 65 8.96 -14.79 -1.77
C THR A 65 9.93 -15.80 -1.20
N ASN A 66 9.94 -16.03 0.13
CA ASN A 66 10.93 -16.81 0.87
C ASN A 66 12.37 -16.27 0.78
N ASN A 67 12.55 -15.02 0.39
CA ASN A 67 13.84 -14.38 0.26
C ASN A 67 14.16 -13.55 1.51
N ASP A 68 15.10 -14.02 2.34
CA ASP A 68 15.48 -13.37 3.61
C ASP A 68 16.38 -12.12 3.44
N THR A 69 16.53 -11.58 2.22
CA THR A 69 17.53 -10.52 1.93
C THR A 69 17.23 -9.17 2.57
N PHE A 70 16.03 -8.92 3.08
CA PHE A 70 15.63 -7.60 3.61
C PHE A 70 15.37 -7.55 5.12
N GLY A 71 15.68 -8.62 5.88
CA GLY A 71 15.43 -8.62 7.33
C GLY A 71 13.94 -8.61 7.72
N TYR A 72 13.04 -8.76 6.77
CA TYR A 72 11.61 -9.00 6.98
C TYR A 72 11.33 -10.49 7.00
N ASN A 73 10.40 -10.91 7.89
CA ASN A 73 9.90 -12.27 7.85
C ASN A 73 9.01 -12.46 6.61
N ASP A 74 9.63 -12.85 5.49
CA ASP A 74 8.95 -13.10 4.20
C ASP A 74 8.58 -14.60 4.05
N LYS A 75 8.55 -15.34 5.17
CA LYS A 75 8.22 -16.77 5.21
C LYS A 75 6.91 -17.03 5.94
N PHE A 76 5.85 -16.41 5.47
CA PHE A 76 4.52 -16.73 5.96
C PHE A 76 3.96 -17.96 5.21
N ASN A 77 3.27 -18.84 5.91
CA ASN A 77 2.31 -19.67 5.19
C ASN A 77 1.20 -18.75 4.63
N ARG A 78 0.52 -19.18 3.57
CA ARG A 78 -0.45 -18.32 2.86
C ARG A 78 -1.57 -17.83 3.75
N SER A 79 -2.08 -18.66 4.65
CA SER A 79 -3.14 -18.27 5.59
C SER A 79 -2.68 -17.18 6.58
N SER A 80 -1.45 -17.27 7.07
CA SER A 80 -0.86 -16.25 7.94
C SER A 80 -0.65 -14.93 7.22
N TRP A 81 -0.21 -14.97 5.96
CA TRP A 81 -0.08 -13.77 5.13
C TRP A 81 -1.43 -13.10 4.86
N LEU A 82 -2.46 -13.88 4.55
CA LEU A 82 -3.81 -13.35 4.35
C LEU A 82 -4.38 -12.73 5.62
N ALA A 83 -4.19 -13.37 6.78
CA ALA A 83 -4.60 -12.80 8.07
C ALA A 83 -3.83 -11.51 8.40
N PHE A 84 -2.52 -11.48 8.11
CA PHE A 84 -1.67 -10.30 8.24
C PHE A 84 -2.19 -9.13 7.39
N MET A 85 -2.57 -9.40 6.14
CA MET A 85 -3.09 -8.39 5.22
C MET A 85 -4.50 -7.96 5.59
N LYS A 86 -5.40 -8.88 5.93
CA LYS A 86 -6.80 -8.59 6.26
C LYS A 86 -6.93 -7.51 7.33
N ASN A 87 -6.25 -7.69 8.45
CA ASN A 87 -6.30 -6.73 9.56
C ASN A 87 -5.86 -5.31 9.14
N ARG A 88 -4.90 -5.20 8.22
CA ARG A 88 -4.39 -3.92 7.72
C ARG A 88 -5.32 -3.28 6.70
N LEU A 89 -5.88 -4.08 5.81
CA LEU A 89 -6.83 -3.62 4.80
C LEU A 89 -8.14 -3.13 5.42
N GLU A 90 -8.62 -3.79 6.49
CA GLU A 90 -9.80 -3.35 7.24
C GLU A 90 -9.59 -1.97 7.88
N ILE A 91 -8.42 -1.74 8.50
CA ILE A 91 -8.08 -0.42 9.05
C ILE A 91 -7.88 0.60 7.92
N ALA A 92 -7.21 0.23 6.84
CA ALA A 92 -7.02 1.09 5.68
C ALA A 92 -8.36 1.57 5.11
N LYS A 93 -9.36 0.68 5.01
CA LYS A 93 -10.72 1.04 4.59
C LYS A 93 -11.38 2.06 5.52
N GLN A 94 -11.20 1.93 6.84
CA GLN A 94 -11.73 2.89 7.81
C GLN A 94 -11.06 4.26 7.68
N LEU A 95 -9.75 4.29 7.43
CA LEU A 95 -9.01 5.54 7.23
C LEU A 95 -9.41 6.29 5.96
N LEU A 96 -9.77 5.57 4.89
CA LEU A 96 -10.13 6.19 3.61
C LEU A 96 -11.38 7.07 3.72
N SER A 97 -11.35 8.23 3.08
CA SER A 97 -12.54 9.04 2.78
C SER A 97 -13.44 8.30 1.79
N ASP A 98 -14.72 8.66 1.70
CA ASP A 98 -15.68 7.96 0.82
C ASP A 98 -15.30 8.07 -0.66
N ASP A 99 -14.63 9.15 -1.05
CA ASP A 99 -14.07 9.38 -2.39
C ASP A 99 -12.61 8.94 -2.52
N GLY A 100 -12.09 8.25 -1.50
CA GLY A 100 -10.70 7.78 -1.43
C GLY A 100 -10.46 6.45 -2.13
N ALA A 101 -9.17 6.15 -2.31
CA ALA A 101 -8.72 4.97 -3.04
C ALA A 101 -7.50 4.32 -2.41
N ILE A 102 -7.34 3.01 -2.67
CA ILE A 102 -6.18 2.22 -2.26
C ILE A 102 -5.53 1.54 -3.46
N TYR A 103 -4.20 1.56 -3.48
CA TYR A 103 -3.35 0.86 -4.42
C TYR A 103 -2.50 -0.15 -3.66
N VAL A 104 -2.51 -1.40 -4.09
CA VAL A 104 -1.75 -2.49 -3.48
C VAL A 104 -0.85 -3.11 -4.53
N GLN A 105 0.46 -2.87 -4.41
CA GLN A 105 1.46 -3.44 -5.30
C GLN A 105 1.89 -4.81 -4.80
N LEU A 106 1.92 -5.78 -5.70
CA LEU A 106 2.30 -7.17 -5.42
C LEU A 106 2.89 -7.83 -6.66
N ASP A 107 3.68 -8.86 -6.43
CA ASP A 107 4.08 -9.76 -7.50
C ASP A 107 3.09 -10.94 -7.68
N TYR A 108 3.39 -11.82 -8.63
CA TYR A 108 2.55 -12.98 -8.96
C TYR A 108 2.36 -13.99 -7.81
N HIS A 109 3.22 -14.00 -6.78
CA HIS A 109 3.10 -14.93 -5.66
C HIS A 109 1.83 -14.67 -4.83
N GLN A 110 1.44 -13.41 -4.67
CA GLN A 110 0.37 -13.03 -3.76
C GLN A 110 -0.77 -12.25 -4.41
N VAL A 111 -0.60 -11.67 -5.60
CA VAL A 111 -1.59 -10.77 -6.20
C VAL A 111 -2.99 -11.39 -6.34
N HIS A 112 -3.07 -12.66 -6.75
CA HIS A 112 -4.35 -13.33 -6.97
C HIS A 112 -5.10 -13.59 -5.65
N TYR A 113 -4.37 -13.91 -4.58
CA TYR A 113 -4.95 -14.08 -3.24
C TYR A 113 -5.33 -12.75 -2.62
N ALA A 114 -4.52 -11.73 -2.85
CA ALA A 114 -4.82 -10.36 -2.42
C ALA A 114 -6.08 -9.84 -3.12
N LYS A 115 -6.26 -10.13 -4.42
CA LYS A 115 -7.48 -9.73 -5.15
C LYS A 115 -8.74 -10.28 -4.47
N VAL A 116 -8.78 -11.57 -4.15
CA VAL A 116 -9.92 -12.20 -3.48
C VAL A 116 -10.14 -11.59 -2.08
N LEU A 117 -9.08 -11.37 -1.33
CA LEU A 117 -9.17 -10.74 -0.01
C LEU A 117 -9.66 -9.29 -0.10
N MET A 118 -9.20 -8.54 -1.10
CA MET A 118 -9.65 -7.16 -1.30
C MET A 118 -11.11 -7.08 -1.74
N ASP A 119 -11.60 -8.04 -2.53
CA ASP A 119 -13.02 -8.17 -2.84
C ASP A 119 -13.86 -8.38 -1.57
N GLU A 120 -13.38 -9.23 -0.65
CA GLU A 120 -14.05 -9.43 0.66
C GLU A 120 -14.07 -8.15 1.50
N VAL A 121 -12.94 -7.43 1.57
CA VAL A 121 -12.80 -6.25 2.43
C VAL A 121 -13.46 -5.02 1.83
N PHE A 122 -13.19 -4.71 0.56
CA PHE A 122 -13.65 -3.48 -0.09
C PHE A 122 -14.97 -3.66 -0.84
N GLY A 123 -15.29 -4.86 -1.28
CA GLY A 123 -16.39 -5.18 -2.17
C GLY A 123 -15.91 -5.28 -3.63
N GLU A 124 -16.39 -6.27 -4.36
CA GLU A 124 -16.03 -6.52 -5.76
C GLU A 124 -16.36 -5.33 -6.67
N ASP A 125 -17.51 -4.67 -6.43
CA ASP A 125 -17.95 -3.50 -7.20
C ASP A 125 -17.03 -2.28 -7.06
N ASN A 126 -16.18 -2.27 -6.03
CA ASN A 126 -15.19 -1.21 -5.80
C ASN A 126 -13.84 -1.48 -6.46
N PHE A 127 -13.67 -2.63 -7.10
CA PHE A 127 -12.50 -2.90 -7.93
C PHE A 127 -12.47 -2.01 -9.16
N GLN A 128 -11.43 -1.20 -9.32
CA GLN A 128 -11.33 -0.27 -10.43
C GLN A 128 -10.51 -0.83 -11.58
N ARG A 129 -9.28 -1.23 -11.31
CA ARG A 129 -8.34 -1.72 -12.34
C ARG A 129 -7.20 -2.54 -11.74
N GLU A 130 -6.65 -3.38 -12.59
CA GLU A 130 -5.33 -3.96 -12.46
C GLU A 130 -4.36 -3.13 -13.31
N ILE A 131 -3.28 -2.66 -12.68
CA ILE A 131 -2.26 -1.86 -13.33
C ILE A 131 -0.99 -2.70 -13.43
N ILE A 132 -0.48 -2.86 -14.63
CA ILE A 132 0.75 -3.61 -14.89
C ILE A 132 1.94 -2.66 -14.75
N TRP A 133 2.74 -2.90 -13.72
CA TRP A 133 3.97 -2.16 -13.47
C TRP A 133 5.17 -2.90 -14.06
N ARG A 134 5.70 -2.43 -15.18
CA ARG A 134 6.87 -3.03 -15.81
C ARG A 134 8.13 -2.79 -14.97
N ILE A 135 8.82 -3.89 -14.55
CA ILE A 135 9.98 -3.82 -13.66
C ILE A 135 11.26 -3.33 -14.37
N GLY A 136 11.37 -3.49 -15.69
CA GLY A 136 12.55 -3.09 -16.44
C GLY A 136 12.77 -3.94 -17.70
N TRP A 137 14.00 -3.91 -18.21
CA TRP A 137 14.40 -4.71 -19.38
C TRP A 137 14.74 -6.14 -18.99
N ILE A 138 14.38 -7.06 -19.89
CA ILE A 138 14.71 -8.48 -19.74
C ILE A 138 16.12 -8.68 -20.29
N SER A 139 17.08 -9.02 -19.43
CA SER A 139 18.46 -9.29 -19.85
C SER A 139 19.16 -10.30 -18.92
N GLY A 140 20.24 -10.88 -19.42
CA GLY A 140 21.17 -11.69 -18.64
C GLY A 140 20.59 -13.04 -18.18
N TYR A 141 20.82 -13.39 -16.91
CA TYR A 141 20.46 -14.71 -16.36
C TYR A 141 18.96 -14.99 -16.37
N LYS A 142 18.11 -13.96 -16.34
CA LYS A 142 16.64 -14.12 -16.38
C LYS A 142 16.14 -14.79 -17.67
N THR A 143 16.92 -14.74 -18.75
CA THR A 143 16.59 -15.40 -20.03
C THR A 143 16.94 -16.88 -20.06
N LYS A 144 17.57 -17.41 -19.00
CA LYS A 144 18.02 -18.82 -18.92
C LYS A 144 16.94 -19.75 -18.31
N ASP A 145 15.88 -19.19 -17.75
CA ASP A 145 14.78 -19.99 -17.23
C ASP A 145 14.01 -20.68 -18.36
N ASN A 146 13.66 -21.94 -18.13
CA ASN A 146 12.82 -22.73 -19.05
C ASN A 146 11.34 -22.37 -18.93
N ASN A 147 11.00 -21.10 -18.69
CA ASN A 147 9.64 -20.61 -18.53
C ASN A 147 9.51 -19.18 -19.08
N TRP A 148 8.27 -18.70 -19.20
CA TRP A 148 8.01 -17.32 -19.53
C TRP A 148 8.63 -16.37 -18.51
N ILE A 149 9.32 -15.35 -18.99
CA ILE A 149 10.05 -14.42 -18.15
C ILE A 149 9.08 -13.42 -17.53
N ARG A 150 9.07 -13.34 -16.20
CA ARG A 150 8.34 -12.30 -15.49
C ARG A 150 9.03 -10.94 -15.65
N ASN A 151 8.29 -9.94 -16.08
CA ASN A 151 8.78 -8.58 -16.27
C ASN A 151 7.86 -7.49 -15.68
N HIS A 152 6.97 -7.85 -14.78
CA HIS A 152 6.06 -6.88 -14.16
C HIS A 152 5.66 -7.26 -12.75
N ASP A 153 5.26 -6.27 -11.99
CA ASP A 153 4.43 -6.39 -10.80
C ASP A 153 3.02 -5.92 -11.14
N THR A 154 2.09 -6.24 -10.29
CA THR A 154 0.70 -5.86 -10.44
C THR A 154 0.31 -4.90 -9.32
N ILE A 155 -0.40 -3.82 -9.66
CA ILE A 155 -0.99 -2.92 -8.68
C ILE A 155 -2.49 -3.06 -8.78
N LEU A 156 -3.12 -3.54 -7.70
CA LEU A 156 -4.58 -3.60 -7.58
C LEU A 156 -5.09 -2.24 -7.11
N PHE A 157 -6.01 -1.66 -7.88
CA PHE A 157 -6.63 -0.38 -7.58
C PHE A 157 -8.10 -0.56 -7.18
N TYR A 158 -8.44 -0.14 -5.96
CA TYR A 158 -9.80 -0.13 -5.41
C TYR A 158 -10.18 1.26 -4.94
N SER A 159 -11.43 1.63 -5.13
CA SER A 159 -12.07 2.74 -4.42
C SER A 159 -12.59 2.29 -3.04
N LYS A 160 -12.80 3.20 -2.11
CA LYS A 160 -13.63 2.91 -0.94
C LYS A 160 -15.10 2.76 -1.33
N ASN A 161 -15.57 3.64 -2.19
CA ASN A 161 -16.92 3.64 -2.74
C ASN A 161 -16.86 4.07 -4.22
N ASN A 162 -17.25 3.17 -5.12
CA ASN A 162 -17.22 3.41 -6.56
C ASN A 162 -18.14 4.56 -7.00
N ALA A 163 -19.25 4.80 -6.28
CA ALA A 163 -20.20 5.86 -6.64
C ALA A 163 -19.65 7.28 -6.37
N THR A 164 -18.68 7.41 -5.45
CA THR A 164 -18.15 8.72 -5.04
C THR A 164 -16.69 8.94 -5.43
N LEU A 165 -16.05 7.96 -6.08
CA LEU A 165 -14.65 8.05 -6.48
C LEU A 165 -14.40 9.26 -7.40
N ASP A 166 -13.57 10.19 -6.93
CA ASP A 166 -13.07 11.32 -7.76
C ASP A 166 -11.79 10.91 -8.49
N PHE A 167 -11.93 10.39 -9.71
CA PHE A 167 -10.82 9.98 -10.55
C PHE A 167 -10.62 10.92 -11.73
N LYS A 168 -9.54 11.70 -11.71
CA LYS A 168 -9.17 12.64 -12.77
C LYS A 168 -8.21 11.98 -13.75
N LYS A 169 -8.65 11.78 -15.00
CA LYS A 169 -7.78 11.32 -16.08
C LYS A 169 -6.78 12.40 -16.45
N TYR A 170 -5.50 12.05 -16.45
CA TYR A 170 -4.46 12.90 -16.97
C TYR A 170 -4.11 12.51 -18.41
N TYR A 171 -4.13 13.48 -19.32
CA TYR A 171 -3.78 13.26 -20.71
C TYR A 171 -2.44 13.90 -21.02
N ILE A 172 -1.50 13.11 -21.53
CA ILE A 172 -0.22 13.61 -22.04
C ILE A 172 -0.43 13.96 -23.51
N PRO A 173 -0.07 15.18 -23.99
CA PRO A 173 -0.14 15.54 -25.39
C PRO A 173 0.63 14.54 -26.24
N LYS A 174 0.10 14.18 -27.41
CA LYS A 174 0.69 13.17 -28.31
C LYS A 174 2.11 13.57 -28.78
N SER A 175 2.41 14.86 -28.83
CA SER A 175 3.73 15.43 -29.13
C SER A 175 4.82 15.02 -28.14
N ASP A 176 4.46 14.64 -26.92
CA ASP A 176 5.40 14.31 -25.86
C ASP A 176 5.75 12.81 -25.80
N PHE A 177 5.09 12.00 -26.64
CA PHE A 177 5.47 10.59 -26.82
C PHE A 177 6.73 10.51 -27.67
N LYS A 178 7.89 10.40 -27.04
CA LYS A 178 9.09 9.95 -27.74
C LYS A 178 8.86 8.50 -28.14
N THR A 179 8.92 8.22 -29.43
CA THR A 179 8.91 6.85 -29.95
C THR A 179 10.16 6.18 -29.39
N ILE A 180 9.98 5.30 -28.41
CA ILE A 180 11.06 4.43 -27.94
C ILE A 180 11.10 3.28 -28.94
N ALA A 181 12.01 3.39 -29.88
CA ALA A 181 12.33 2.32 -30.83
C ALA A 181 13.07 1.18 -30.12
#